data_c09eb8c63a4aeeeb05271bcbd5077189
#
_entry.id   c09eb8c63a4aeeeb05271bcbd5077189
#
_cell.length_a   1.000
_cell.length_b   1.000
_cell.length_c   1.000
_cell.angle_alpha   90.00
_cell.angle_beta   90.00
_cell.angle_gamma   90.00
#
_symmetry.space_group_name_H-M   'P 1'
#
loop_
_entity.id
_entity.type
_entity.pdbx_description
1 polymer ?
#
loop_
_entity_poly.entity_id
_entity_poly.type
_entity_poly.pdbx_seq_one_letter_code
_entity_poly.pdbx_strand_id
1 'polypeptide(L)'
;MKKFAIALVILALAAPAFAVSPNVRIAQVYGGGGSSSATTYKQDYVVLFNASGTDINISGWAIEYGSATGNWGSSTGNMFVFPADSWIAGCSYVFVGCGTVGTGGADFPITPDYIQTAGPNISATTGKVGLFNLVNSNLACGSETAGTLVDKVSFGTGNCPEGTNVAALSITTGAVRNGNGTIDTDSNVADFTIVTNPVPMNRASGAWQCAPVATENQTFGTLKAIFR
;
A
#
# COMPACT_ATOMS: atom_id res chain seq x y z
N MET A 1 50.96 -38.88 -10.38
CA MET A 1 49.48 -38.78 -10.41
C MET A 1 49.10 -37.42 -9.85
N LYS A 2 48.72 -36.46 -10.71
CA LYS A 2 48.35 -35.10 -10.32
C LYS A 2 46.86 -35.08 -9.98
N LYS A 3 46.50 -34.74 -8.72
CA LYS A 3 45.11 -34.60 -8.27
C LYS A 3 44.64 -33.19 -8.67
N PHE A 4 43.72 -33.10 -9.59
CA PHE A 4 42.98 -31.88 -9.90
C PHE A 4 41.83 -31.71 -8.88
N ALA A 5 41.92 -30.67 -8.06
CA ALA A 5 40.82 -30.25 -7.21
C ALA A 5 39.91 -29.30 -8.03
N ILE A 6 38.69 -29.72 -8.31
CA ILE A 6 37.66 -28.86 -8.93
C ILE A 6 37.04 -28.04 -7.79
N ALA A 7 37.31 -26.74 -7.77
CA ALA A 7 36.63 -25.80 -6.90
C ALA A 7 35.29 -25.44 -7.54
N LEU A 8 34.19 -25.90 -6.93
CA LEU A 8 32.83 -25.53 -7.31
C LEU A 8 32.54 -24.12 -6.77
N VAL A 9 32.56 -23.12 -7.63
CA VAL A 9 32.13 -21.76 -7.29
C VAL A 9 30.62 -21.72 -7.34
N ILE A 10 29.95 -21.70 -6.19
CA ILE A 10 28.51 -21.48 -6.07
C ILE A 10 28.30 -19.96 -6.19
N LEU A 11 27.87 -19.50 -7.36
CA LEU A 11 27.42 -18.15 -7.59
C LEU A 11 26.04 -18.02 -6.96
N ALA A 12 25.96 -17.53 -5.73
CA ALA A 12 24.69 -17.16 -5.12
C ALA A 12 24.13 -15.94 -5.89
N LEU A 13 23.11 -16.16 -6.72
CA LEU A 13 22.29 -15.07 -7.22
C LEU A 13 21.55 -14.47 -6.02
N ALA A 14 22.05 -13.34 -5.53
CA ALA A 14 21.28 -12.51 -4.62
C ALA A 14 20.11 -11.92 -5.44
N ALA A 15 18.92 -12.49 -5.29
CA ALA A 15 17.70 -11.82 -5.72
C ALA A 15 17.64 -10.46 -4.97
N PRO A 16 17.26 -9.37 -5.64
CA PRO A 16 17.02 -8.13 -4.92
C PRO A 16 15.92 -8.40 -3.89
N ALA A 17 16.27 -8.35 -2.62
CA ALA A 17 15.29 -8.31 -1.54
C ALA A 17 14.62 -6.94 -1.64
N PHE A 18 13.42 -6.89 -2.17
CA PHE A 18 12.57 -5.73 -2.00
C PHE A 18 12.32 -5.62 -0.49
N ALA A 19 12.64 -4.47 0.08
CA ALA A 19 12.46 -4.28 1.51
C ALA A 19 10.96 -4.23 1.81
N VAL A 20 10.49 -5.15 2.64
CA VAL A 20 9.17 -5.05 3.29
C VAL A 20 8.98 -3.63 3.77
N SER A 21 7.86 -3.00 3.42
CA SER A 21 7.58 -1.63 3.86
C SER A 21 7.51 -1.61 5.40
N PRO A 22 8.50 -1.04 6.10
CA PRO A 22 8.60 -1.24 7.55
C PRO A 22 7.50 -0.52 8.30
N ASN A 23 6.94 0.53 7.73
CA ASN A 23 6.08 1.47 8.45
C ASN A 23 4.73 1.71 7.75
N VAL A 24 4.67 2.56 6.73
CA VAL A 24 3.40 2.93 6.08
C VAL A 24 3.14 2.01 4.88
N ARG A 25 1.91 1.47 4.81
CA ARG A 25 1.50 0.50 3.78
C ARG A 25 0.16 0.87 3.18
N ILE A 26 -0.08 0.41 1.96
CA ILE A 26 -1.41 0.44 1.35
C ILE A 26 -2.24 -0.66 2.02
N ALA A 27 -3.27 -0.26 2.76
CA ALA A 27 -4.17 -1.17 3.45
C ALA A 27 -5.36 -1.59 2.58
N GLN A 28 -5.88 -0.67 1.77
CA GLN A 28 -7.01 -0.96 0.88
C GLN A 28 -6.91 -0.18 -0.43
N VAL A 29 -7.38 -0.79 -1.51
CA VAL A 29 -7.59 -0.14 -2.81
C VAL A 29 -8.96 -0.54 -3.35
N TYR A 30 -9.75 0.43 -3.77
CA TYR A 30 -11.02 0.27 -4.47
C TYR A 30 -11.02 1.16 -5.70
N GLY A 31 -11.39 0.60 -6.85
CA GLY A 31 -11.44 1.31 -8.13
C GLY A 31 -12.77 1.13 -8.86
N GLY A 32 -12.99 1.97 -9.86
CA GLY A 32 -14.20 1.96 -10.67
C GLY A 32 -15.40 2.62 -10.01
N GLY A 33 -15.19 3.42 -8.98
CA GLY A 33 -16.23 4.17 -8.28
C GLY A 33 -17.04 5.05 -9.24
N GLY A 34 -18.35 5.06 -9.05
CA GLY A 34 -19.29 5.87 -9.82
C GLY A 34 -19.45 5.50 -11.30
N SER A 35 -18.75 4.47 -11.79
CA SER A 35 -18.74 4.08 -13.21
C SER A 35 -20.06 3.47 -13.70
N SER A 36 -20.88 2.95 -12.79
CA SER A 36 -22.23 2.45 -13.07
C SER A 36 -23.11 2.48 -11.82
N SER A 37 -24.42 2.28 -11.96
CA SER A 37 -25.35 2.20 -10.83
C SER A 37 -25.08 1.01 -9.90
N ALA A 38 -24.33 0.01 -10.35
CA ALA A 38 -24.01 -1.19 -9.59
C ALA A 38 -22.69 -1.09 -8.80
N THR A 39 -21.96 0.04 -8.88
CA THR A 39 -20.74 0.24 -8.09
C THR A 39 -21.05 0.32 -6.61
N THR A 40 -20.10 -0.10 -5.75
CA THR A 40 -20.27 0.06 -4.30
C THR A 40 -20.31 1.54 -3.93
N TYR A 41 -19.32 2.31 -4.37
CA TYR A 41 -19.17 3.72 -4.03
C TYR A 41 -19.14 4.60 -5.28
N LYS A 42 -19.48 5.89 -5.08
CA LYS A 42 -19.45 6.91 -6.13
C LYS A 42 -18.04 7.30 -6.57
N GLN A 43 -17.04 6.93 -5.82
CA GLN A 43 -15.66 7.38 -6.00
C GLN A 43 -14.67 6.27 -5.64
N ASP A 44 -13.49 6.32 -6.23
CA ASP A 44 -12.36 5.45 -5.91
C ASP A 44 -11.75 5.81 -4.55
N TYR A 45 -11.00 4.89 -3.97
CA TYR A 45 -10.27 5.22 -2.75
C TYR A 45 -9.02 4.36 -2.52
N VAL A 46 -8.13 4.92 -1.70
CA VAL A 46 -6.98 4.23 -1.11
C VAL A 46 -6.97 4.47 0.40
N VAL A 47 -6.73 3.42 1.18
CA VAL A 47 -6.46 3.53 2.62
C VAL A 47 -5.01 3.17 2.87
N LEU A 48 -4.31 4.00 3.62
CA LEU A 48 -2.98 3.73 4.15
C LEU A 48 -3.07 3.29 5.60
N PHE A 49 -2.13 2.47 6.04
CA PHE A 49 -1.94 2.05 7.42
C PHE A 49 -0.51 2.30 7.87
N ASN A 50 -0.33 2.92 9.03
CA ASN A 50 0.96 3.02 9.68
C ASN A 50 1.15 1.84 10.63
N ALA A 51 1.98 0.87 10.24
CA ALA A 51 2.25 -0.33 11.03
C ALA A 51 3.28 -0.08 12.15
N SER A 52 3.84 1.12 12.27
CA SER A 52 4.73 1.49 13.38
C SER A 52 3.95 2.07 14.57
N GLY A 53 4.54 2.02 15.75
CA GLY A 53 3.95 2.62 16.95
C GLY A 53 4.17 4.13 17.07
N THR A 54 4.72 4.79 16.06
CA THR A 54 5.07 6.21 16.07
C THR A 54 4.43 6.95 14.92
N ASP A 55 4.14 8.22 15.12
CA ASP A 55 3.60 9.09 14.06
C ASP A 55 4.62 9.29 12.96
N ILE A 56 4.16 9.25 11.70
CA ILE A 56 5.00 9.43 10.52
C ILE A 56 4.50 10.63 9.73
N ASN A 57 5.44 11.54 9.41
CA ASN A 57 5.18 12.65 8.50
C ASN A 57 5.16 12.12 7.05
N ILE A 58 4.03 12.28 6.39
CA ILE A 58 3.80 11.89 4.99
C ILE A 58 3.62 13.10 4.07
N SER A 59 4.00 14.31 4.53
CA SER A 59 3.94 15.52 3.70
C SER A 59 4.77 15.34 2.43
N GLY A 60 4.19 15.67 1.28
CA GLY A 60 4.84 15.52 -0.02
C GLY A 60 4.93 14.08 -0.53
N TRP A 61 4.48 13.09 0.22
CA TRP A 61 4.33 11.72 -0.30
C TRP A 61 3.25 11.68 -1.36
N ALA A 62 3.30 10.68 -2.22
CA ALA A 62 2.33 10.53 -3.31
C ALA A 62 1.73 9.12 -3.34
N ILE A 63 0.42 9.06 -3.57
CA ILE A 63 -0.25 7.86 -4.06
C ILE A 63 -0.29 8.00 -5.58
N GLU A 64 0.32 7.07 -6.30
CA GLU A 64 0.37 7.08 -7.75
C GLU A 64 -0.30 5.84 -8.33
N TYR A 65 -1.15 6.06 -9.33
CA TYR A 65 -1.80 5.01 -10.09
C TYR A 65 -1.11 4.82 -11.43
N GLY A 66 -1.00 3.57 -11.86
CA GLY A 66 -0.68 3.16 -13.22
C GLY A 66 -1.71 2.16 -13.74
N SER A 67 -2.12 2.31 -15.01
CA SER A 67 -2.90 1.27 -15.67
C SER A 67 -2.09 -0.03 -15.77
N ALA A 68 -2.68 -1.11 -16.28
CA ALA A 68 -2.05 -2.44 -16.31
C ALA A 68 -0.60 -2.42 -16.82
N THR A 69 -0.34 -1.72 -17.92
CA THR A 69 1.00 -1.60 -18.53
C THR A 69 1.53 -0.16 -18.52
N GLY A 70 0.76 0.80 -17.98
CA GLY A 70 1.12 2.21 -17.92
C GLY A 70 2.19 2.51 -16.89
N ASN A 71 2.75 3.70 -16.96
CA ASN A 71 3.70 4.22 -16.01
C ASN A 71 3.00 4.72 -14.74
N TRP A 72 3.74 4.80 -13.63
CA TRP A 72 3.32 5.46 -12.40
C TRP A 72 3.11 6.96 -12.66
N GLY A 73 2.07 7.53 -12.07
CA GLY A 73 1.85 8.97 -12.12
C GLY A 73 1.97 9.57 -13.53
N SER A 74 1.49 8.87 -14.57
CA SER A 74 1.64 9.29 -15.97
C SER A 74 0.98 10.63 -16.32
N SER A 75 0.14 11.14 -15.43
CA SER A 75 -0.46 12.47 -15.46
C SER A 75 -0.81 12.91 -14.03
N THR A 76 -1.10 14.20 -13.84
CA THR A 76 -1.59 14.72 -12.55
C THR A 76 -2.92 14.09 -12.13
N GLY A 77 -3.74 13.62 -13.10
CA GLY A 77 -4.95 12.84 -12.84
C GLY A 77 -4.70 11.39 -12.41
N ASN A 78 -3.46 10.96 -12.31
CA ASN A 78 -3.07 9.62 -11.85
C ASN A 78 -2.26 9.67 -10.54
N MET A 79 -2.30 10.78 -9.82
CA MET A 79 -1.61 10.92 -8.54
C MET A 79 -2.40 11.76 -7.55
N PHE A 80 -2.21 11.46 -6.26
CA PHE A 80 -2.58 12.28 -5.12
C PHE A 80 -1.32 12.58 -4.32
N VAL A 81 -1.06 13.86 -4.05
CA VAL A 81 0.09 14.29 -3.25
C VAL A 81 -0.39 14.80 -1.90
N PHE A 82 0.15 14.26 -0.82
CA PHE A 82 -0.19 14.71 0.52
C PHE A 82 0.28 16.14 0.75
N PRO A 83 -0.61 17.05 1.21
CA PRO A 83 -0.24 18.42 1.48
C PRO A 83 0.79 18.53 2.62
N ALA A 84 1.34 19.74 2.82
CA ALA A 84 2.16 20.04 3.98
C ALA A 84 1.41 19.70 5.28
N ASP A 85 2.14 19.38 6.34
CA ASP A 85 1.62 19.01 7.65
C ASP A 85 0.70 17.76 7.65
N SER A 86 0.91 16.86 6.68
CA SER A 86 0.23 15.56 6.64
C SER A 86 0.97 14.54 7.50
N TRP A 87 0.23 13.91 8.43
CA TRP A 87 0.75 12.89 9.32
C TRP A 87 -0.17 11.67 9.33
N ILE A 88 0.41 10.50 9.56
CA ILE A 88 -0.32 9.28 9.91
C ILE A 88 0.14 8.82 11.29
N ALA A 89 -0.80 8.81 12.25
CA ALA A 89 -0.51 8.40 13.61
C ALA A 89 -0.08 6.93 13.68
N GLY A 90 0.69 6.60 14.71
CA GLY A 90 1.12 5.21 14.95
C GLY A 90 -0.08 4.28 15.05
N CYS A 91 -0.02 3.12 14.42
CA CYS A 91 -1.07 2.10 14.41
C CYS A 91 -2.43 2.58 13.88
N SER A 92 -2.44 3.60 13.04
CA SER A 92 -3.65 4.25 12.55
C SER A 92 -3.73 4.26 11.02
N TYR A 93 -4.88 4.70 10.53
CA TYR A 93 -5.21 4.73 9.10
C TYR A 93 -5.29 6.16 8.58
N VAL A 94 -5.11 6.29 7.27
CA VAL A 94 -5.45 7.48 6.50
C VAL A 94 -6.25 7.06 5.29
N PHE A 95 -7.44 7.64 5.14
CA PHE A 95 -8.38 7.38 4.07
C PHE A 95 -8.33 8.51 3.03
N VAL A 96 -8.00 8.18 1.80
CA VAL A 96 -7.99 9.09 0.66
C VAL A 96 -9.09 8.70 -0.31
N GLY A 97 -10.16 9.50 -0.39
CA GLY A 97 -11.12 9.44 -1.47
C GLY A 97 -10.51 10.11 -2.71
N CYS A 98 -10.52 9.43 -3.84
CA CYS A 98 -9.85 9.91 -5.06
C CYS A 98 -10.66 9.59 -6.32
N GLY A 99 -10.26 10.21 -7.42
CA GLY A 99 -10.95 10.05 -8.70
C GLY A 99 -12.21 10.88 -8.86
N THR A 100 -12.76 10.86 -10.04
CA THR A 100 -13.98 11.60 -10.39
C THR A 100 -15.18 11.00 -9.64
N VAL A 101 -15.95 11.85 -8.97
CA VAL A 101 -17.19 11.42 -8.35
C VAL A 101 -18.22 11.12 -9.44
N GLY A 102 -18.65 9.87 -9.52
CA GLY A 102 -19.68 9.45 -10.48
C GLY A 102 -21.08 9.54 -9.92
N THR A 103 -22.05 9.13 -10.73
CA THR A 103 -23.49 9.14 -10.36
C THR A 103 -23.97 7.81 -9.79
N GLY A 104 -23.20 6.74 -9.99
CA GLY A 104 -23.53 5.40 -9.50
C GLY A 104 -22.92 5.12 -8.14
N GLY A 105 -23.48 4.14 -7.41
CA GLY A 105 -23.00 3.72 -6.10
C GLY A 105 -23.47 4.61 -4.95
N ALA A 106 -23.01 4.28 -3.75
CA ALA A 106 -23.30 5.02 -2.51
C ALA A 106 -22.19 6.04 -2.19
N ASP A 107 -22.51 6.99 -1.34
CA ASP A 107 -21.49 7.79 -0.67
C ASP A 107 -20.68 6.89 0.28
N PHE A 108 -19.44 7.28 0.61
CA PHE A 108 -18.65 6.54 1.59
C PHE A 108 -19.37 6.51 2.95
N PRO A 109 -19.32 5.38 3.68
CA PRO A 109 -19.96 5.26 4.98
C PRO A 109 -19.28 6.09 6.09
N ILE A 110 -18.04 6.53 5.84
CA ILE A 110 -17.25 7.40 6.72
C ILE A 110 -16.58 8.50 5.90
N THR A 111 -16.29 9.61 6.52
CA THR A 111 -15.64 10.76 5.85
C THR A 111 -14.19 10.45 5.54
N PRO A 112 -13.71 10.64 4.29
CA PRO A 112 -12.29 10.57 3.97
C PRO A 112 -11.48 11.61 4.77
N ASP A 113 -10.24 11.25 5.14
CA ASP A 113 -9.29 12.20 5.72
C ASP A 113 -8.78 13.20 4.68
N TYR A 114 -8.68 12.73 3.43
CA TYR A 114 -8.36 13.55 2.25
C TYR A 114 -9.30 13.19 1.11
N ILE A 115 -9.60 14.16 0.27
CA ILE A 115 -10.42 13.97 -0.93
C ILE A 115 -9.84 14.74 -2.10
N GLN A 116 -9.75 14.08 -3.25
CA GLN A 116 -9.35 14.69 -4.51
C GLN A 116 -10.20 14.16 -5.66
N THR A 117 -10.92 15.04 -6.32
CA THR A 117 -11.84 14.67 -7.41
C THR A 117 -11.17 14.62 -8.80
N ALA A 118 -9.94 15.13 -8.91
CA ALA A 118 -9.20 15.14 -10.18
C ALA A 118 -8.46 13.83 -10.49
N GLY A 119 -8.36 12.91 -9.52
CA GLY A 119 -7.65 11.62 -9.63
C GLY A 119 -7.01 11.21 -8.31
N PRO A 120 -6.30 10.09 -8.25
CA PRO A 120 -6.21 9.05 -9.29
C PRO A 120 -7.55 8.39 -9.61
N ASN A 121 -7.81 8.15 -10.91
CA ASN A 121 -8.96 7.36 -11.36
C ASN A 121 -8.52 5.91 -11.52
N ILE A 122 -8.84 5.09 -10.53
CA ILE A 122 -8.37 3.71 -10.42
C ILE A 122 -9.29 2.79 -11.21
N SER A 123 -8.73 1.94 -12.07
CA SER A 123 -9.52 0.95 -12.81
C SER A 123 -10.22 -0.02 -11.85
N ALA A 124 -11.44 -0.42 -12.22
CA ALA A 124 -12.20 -1.43 -11.48
C ALA A 124 -11.56 -2.83 -11.52
N THR A 125 -10.75 -3.17 -12.54
CA THR A 125 -10.39 -4.58 -12.79
C THR A 125 -8.90 -4.85 -12.79
N THR A 126 -8.10 -3.91 -13.29
CA THR A 126 -6.67 -4.14 -13.51
C THR A 126 -5.88 -2.84 -13.41
N GLY A 127 -4.72 -2.90 -12.80
CA GLY A 127 -3.86 -1.74 -12.62
C GLY A 127 -2.90 -1.94 -11.45
N LYS A 128 -2.35 -0.83 -11.02
CA LYS A 128 -1.42 -0.81 -9.89
C LYS A 128 -1.51 0.52 -9.15
N VAL A 129 -1.35 0.48 -7.83
CA VAL A 129 -1.27 1.65 -6.96
C VAL A 129 0.05 1.56 -6.18
N GLY A 130 0.81 2.62 -6.16
CA GLY A 130 2.05 2.75 -5.40
C GLY A 130 1.99 3.90 -4.42
N LEU A 131 2.62 3.72 -3.28
CA LEU A 131 2.90 4.76 -2.30
C LEU A 131 4.37 5.15 -2.42
N PHE A 132 4.64 6.41 -2.64
CA PHE A 132 5.98 6.95 -2.81
C PHE A 132 6.24 8.05 -1.78
N ASN A 133 7.45 8.12 -1.25
CA ASN A 133 7.86 9.21 -0.36
C ASN A 133 8.31 10.47 -1.13
N LEU A 134 8.25 10.43 -2.44
CA LEU A 134 8.56 11.50 -3.38
C LEU A 134 7.66 11.36 -4.61
N VAL A 135 7.18 12.47 -5.15
CA VAL A 135 6.40 12.47 -6.39
C VAL A 135 7.27 12.01 -7.56
N ASN A 136 6.78 11.03 -8.31
CA ASN A 136 7.35 10.60 -9.57
C ASN A 136 6.40 10.97 -10.72
N SER A 137 6.93 11.40 -11.83
CA SER A 137 6.15 11.69 -13.03
C SER A 137 6.47 10.71 -14.12
N ASN A 138 5.46 9.95 -14.56
CA ASN A 138 5.57 9.06 -15.71
C ASN A 138 6.71 8.01 -15.58
N LEU A 139 6.88 7.45 -14.39
CA LEU A 139 7.94 6.48 -14.08
C LEU A 139 7.52 5.06 -14.48
N ALA A 140 8.36 4.37 -15.26
CA ALA A 140 8.11 2.97 -15.61
C ALA A 140 8.29 2.05 -14.40
N CYS A 141 7.51 0.95 -14.36
CA CYS A 141 7.72 -0.12 -13.37
C CYS A 141 9.14 -0.68 -13.46
N GLY A 142 9.78 -0.83 -12.32
CA GLY A 142 11.18 -1.30 -12.20
C GLY A 142 12.22 -0.20 -12.43
N SER A 143 11.78 1.05 -12.66
CA SER A 143 12.66 2.22 -12.77
C SER A 143 12.59 3.11 -11.53
N GLU A 144 11.91 2.65 -10.48
CA GLU A 144 11.79 3.39 -9.22
C GLU A 144 13.17 3.55 -8.58
N THR A 145 13.50 4.78 -8.19
CA THR A 145 14.73 5.03 -7.44
C THR A 145 14.66 4.30 -6.09
N ALA A 146 15.74 3.63 -5.73
CA ALA A 146 15.82 2.92 -4.47
C ALA A 146 15.43 3.83 -3.29
N GLY A 147 14.48 3.37 -2.48
CA GLY A 147 13.99 4.08 -1.30
C GLY A 147 12.91 5.15 -1.57
N THR A 148 12.48 5.37 -2.83
CA THR A 148 11.35 6.27 -3.11
C THR A 148 10.02 5.54 -3.12
N LEU A 149 9.96 4.31 -3.61
CA LEU A 149 8.80 3.45 -3.49
C LEU A 149 8.72 2.91 -2.05
N VAL A 150 7.63 3.16 -1.39
CA VAL A 150 7.37 2.74 -0.01
C VAL A 150 6.59 1.43 0.02
N ASP A 151 5.52 1.32 -0.78
CA ASP A 151 4.67 0.13 -0.88
C ASP A 151 3.91 0.16 -2.21
N LYS A 152 3.49 -0.99 -2.71
CA LYS A 152 2.69 -1.09 -3.92
C LYS A 152 1.75 -2.29 -3.90
N VAL A 153 0.64 -2.16 -4.61
CA VAL A 153 -0.26 -3.25 -4.93
C VAL A 153 -0.61 -3.24 -6.40
N SER A 154 -0.51 -4.41 -7.03
CA SER A 154 -0.87 -4.62 -8.42
C SER A 154 -1.94 -5.70 -8.51
N PHE A 155 -2.96 -5.49 -9.35
CA PHE A 155 -4.13 -6.36 -9.45
C PHE A 155 -4.51 -6.62 -10.92
N GLY A 156 -5.17 -7.75 -11.14
CA GLY A 156 -5.52 -8.23 -12.48
C GLY A 156 -4.26 -8.53 -13.31
N THR A 157 -4.07 -7.79 -14.40
CA THR A 157 -2.93 -7.94 -15.31
C THR A 157 -1.90 -6.81 -15.15
N GLY A 158 -1.89 -6.15 -13.99
CA GLY A 158 -0.90 -5.11 -13.70
C GLY A 158 0.54 -5.61 -13.81
N ASN A 159 1.42 -4.80 -14.39
CA ASN A 159 2.78 -5.24 -14.73
C ASN A 159 3.83 -4.98 -13.62
N CYS A 160 3.40 -4.55 -12.42
CA CYS A 160 4.32 -4.17 -11.35
C CYS A 160 3.93 -4.72 -9.97
N PRO A 161 3.68 -6.02 -9.83
CA PRO A 161 3.37 -6.59 -8.52
C PRO A 161 4.58 -6.63 -7.60
N GLU A 162 4.32 -6.79 -6.31
CA GLU A 162 5.20 -7.49 -5.40
C GLU A 162 4.88 -8.97 -5.52
N GLY A 163 5.88 -9.77 -5.90
CA GLY A 163 5.65 -11.19 -6.20
C GLY A 163 4.60 -11.40 -7.30
N THR A 164 3.39 -11.81 -6.93
CA THR A 164 2.28 -12.09 -7.84
C THR A 164 1.12 -11.12 -7.61
N ASN A 165 0.45 -10.71 -8.69
CA ASN A 165 -0.72 -9.83 -8.63
C ASN A 165 -1.83 -10.38 -7.72
N VAL A 166 -2.56 -9.49 -7.08
CA VAL A 166 -3.94 -9.77 -6.64
C VAL A 166 -4.76 -10.11 -7.88
N ALA A 167 -5.72 -11.02 -7.77
CA ALA A 167 -6.63 -11.31 -8.89
C ALA A 167 -7.40 -10.03 -9.31
N ALA A 168 -8.04 -10.08 -10.49
CA ALA A 168 -8.80 -8.95 -10.99
C ALA A 168 -9.89 -8.53 -9.98
N LEU A 169 -10.00 -7.22 -9.75
CA LEU A 169 -11.08 -6.64 -8.94
C LEU A 169 -12.34 -6.45 -9.78
N SER A 170 -13.33 -5.78 -9.24
CA SER A 170 -14.57 -5.39 -9.92
C SER A 170 -15.11 -4.08 -9.34
N ILE A 171 -16.15 -3.56 -9.94
CA ILE A 171 -16.84 -2.35 -9.45
C ILE A 171 -17.47 -2.50 -8.05
N THR A 172 -17.52 -3.72 -7.52
CA THR A 172 -18.06 -4.02 -6.18
C THR A 172 -17.02 -4.60 -5.23
N THR A 173 -15.79 -4.81 -5.68
CA THR A 173 -14.74 -5.42 -4.84
C THR A 173 -13.51 -4.52 -4.75
N GLY A 174 -12.81 -4.61 -3.62
CA GLY A 174 -11.52 -3.98 -3.42
C GLY A 174 -10.48 -4.97 -2.92
N ALA A 175 -9.21 -4.63 -3.10
CA ALA A 175 -8.10 -5.33 -2.48
C ALA A 175 -7.93 -4.80 -1.06
N VAL A 176 -8.02 -5.67 -0.06
CA VAL A 176 -7.88 -5.34 1.36
C VAL A 176 -6.72 -6.14 1.93
N ARG A 177 -5.73 -5.44 2.51
CA ARG A 177 -4.54 -6.06 3.09
C ARG A 177 -4.91 -6.83 4.36
N ASN A 178 -4.44 -8.06 4.44
CA ASN A 178 -4.71 -8.99 5.54
C ASN A 178 -4.18 -8.43 6.88
N GLY A 179 -4.75 -8.93 7.99
CA GLY A 179 -4.35 -8.48 9.32
C GLY A 179 -4.64 -7.00 9.57
N ASN A 180 -5.67 -6.42 8.92
CA ASN A 180 -6.02 -5.00 9.00
C ASN A 180 -4.85 -4.06 8.61
N GLY A 181 -4.08 -4.45 7.60
CA GLY A 181 -2.94 -3.67 7.11
C GLY A 181 -1.58 -4.09 7.66
N THR A 182 -1.51 -5.07 8.58
CA THR A 182 -0.25 -5.45 9.22
C THR A 182 0.55 -6.50 8.45
N ILE A 183 -0.10 -7.33 7.62
CA ILE A 183 0.58 -8.38 6.86
C ILE A 183 1.26 -7.79 5.64
N ASP A 184 2.56 -8.06 5.52
CA ASP A 184 3.38 -7.62 4.40
C ASP A 184 4.52 -8.61 4.19
N THR A 185 4.46 -9.36 3.11
CA THR A 185 5.39 -10.44 2.77
C THR A 185 6.04 -10.23 1.41
N ASP A 186 5.98 -9.01 0.85
CA ASP A 186 6.40 -8.69 -0.52
C ASP A 186 5.67 -9.57 -1.58
N SER A 187 4.41 -9.92 -1.31
CA SER A 187 3.60 -10.74 -2.22
C SER A 187 2.15 -10.29 -2.23
N ASN A 188 1.76 -9.50 -3.23
CA ASN A 188 0.41 -8.94 -3.28
C ASN A 188 -0.68 -10.00 -3.17
N VAL A 189 -0.53 -11.18 -3.81
CA VAL A 189 -1.51 -12.27 -3.72
C VAL A 189 -1.61 -12.86 -2.31
N ALA A 190 -0.54 -12.86 -1.54
CA ALA A 190 -0.52 -13.38 -0.17
C ALA A 190 -1.01 -12.35 0.84
N ASP A 191 -0.70 -11.08 0.58
CA ASP A 191 -0.95 -9.99 1.51
C ASP A 191 -2.36 -9.42 1.41
N PHE A 192 -3.03 -9.57 0.27
CA PHE A 192 -4.35 -9.00 0.02
C PHE A 192 -5.43 -10.04 -0.21
N THR A 193 -6.62 -9.77 0.33
CA THR A 193 -7.86 -10.49 0.04
C THR A 193 -8.79 -9.59 -0.75
N ILE A 194 -9.49 -10.15 -1.75
CA ILE A 194 -10.56 -9.45 -2.47
C ILE A 194 -11.82 -9.46 -1.62
N VAL A 195 -12.28 -8.29 -1.24
CA VAL A 195 -13.46 -8.11 -0.38
C VAL A 195 -14.57 -7.45 -1.17
N THR A 196 -15.78 -8.02 -1.09
CA THR A 196 -16.99 -7.41 -1.67
C THR A 196 -17.50 -6.31 -0.76
N ASN A 197 -17.82 -5.15 -1.33
CA ASN A 197 -18.25 -3.94 -0.63
C ASN A 197 -17.31 -3.58 0.54
N PRO A 198 -16.00 -3.40 0.26
CA PRO A 198 -15.03 -3.16 1.31
C PRO A 198 -15.34 -1.84 2.03
N VAL A 199 -15.29 -1.85 3.36
CA VAL A 199 -15.52 -0.65 4.18
C VAL A 199 -14.18 0.04 4.44
N PRO A 200 -13.99 1.30 4.03
CA PRO A 200 -12.75 2.03 4.28
C PRO A 200 -12.56 2.31 5.78
N MET A 201 -11.32 2.51 6.19
CA MET A 201 -10.93 2.94 7.53
C MET A 201 -10.21 4.28 7.44
N ASN A 202 -10.46 5.19 8.39
CA ASN A 202 -9.87 6.52 8.49
C ASN A 202 -9.22 6.73 9.87
N ARG A 203 -8.70 7.93 10.13
CA ARG A 203 -8.11 8.29 11.43
C ARG A 203 -9.05 8.08 12.62
N ALA A 204 -10.35 8.23 12.43
CA ALA A 204 -11.35 8.05 13.49
C ALA A 204 -11.73 6.57 13.72
N SER A 205 -11.30 5.64 12.87
CA SER A 205 -11.56 4.21 13.02
C SER A 205 -10.83 3.57 14.21
N GLY A 206 -10.01 4.35 14.90
CA GLY A 206 -9.21 3.91 16.04
C GLY A 206 -7.88 3.30 15.64
N ALA A 207 -6.99 3.18 16.62
CA ALA A 207 -5.71 2.53 16.43
C ALA A 207 -5.90 1.00 16.42
N TRP A 208 -5.29 0.33 15.43
CA TRP A 208 -5.18 -1.11 15.42
C TRP A 208 -3.94 -1.54 16.22
N GLN A 209 -3.94 -2.76 16.77
CA GLN A 209 -2.74 -3.27 17.43
C GLN A 209 -1.62 -3.44 16.40
N CYS A 210 -0.67 -2.53 16.40
CA CYS A 210 0.63 -2.78 15.80
C CYS A 210 1.39 -3.82 16.62
N ALA A 211 2.34 -4.52 16.01
CA ALA A 211 3.30 -5.29 16.77
C ALA A 211 3.91 -4.37 17.84
N PRO A 212 4.01 -4.82 19.09
CA PRO A 212 4.61 -4.00 20.13
C PRO A 212 5.98 -3.55 19.62
N VAL A 213 6.19 -2.24 19.54
CA VAL A 213 7.55 -1.72 19.47
C VAL A 213 8.19 -2.28 20.71
N ALA A 214 9.24 -3.07 20.56
CA ALA A 214 10.03 -3.55 21.68
C ALA A 214 10.62 -2.31 22.37
N THR A 215 9.81 -1.65 23.19
CA THR A 215 10.24 -0.63 24.10
C THR A 215 10.84 -1.34 25.28
N GLU A 216 12.11 -1.14 25.40
CA GLU A 216 13.03 -1.49 26.46
C GLU A 216 13.88 -2.73 26.17
N ASN A 217 15.16 -2.45 25.97
CA ASN A 217 16.23 -3.31 26.45
C ASN A 217 16.01 -3.53 27.96
N GLN A 218 15.23 -4.55 28.31
CA GLN A 218 15.24 -5.09 29.66
C GLN A 218 16.64 -5.62 29.89
N THR A 219 17.49 -4.81 30.51
CA THR A 219 18.80 -5.28 30.91
C THR A 219 18.62 -6.44 31.87
N PHE A 220 19.47 -7.47 31.78
CA PHE A 220 19.44 -8.64 32.66
C PHE A 220 19.36 -8.30 34.16
N GLY A 221 19.63 -7.04 34.54
CA GLY A 221 19.47 -6.54 35.91
C GLY A 221 18.03 -6.37 36.37
N THR A 222 17.10 -6.06 35.48
CA THR A 222 15.68 -5.86 35.82
C THR A 222 14.95 -7.19 36.00
N LEU A 223 15.36 -8.24 35.30
CA LEU A 223 14.82 -9.59 35.46
C LEU A 223 15.17 -10.21 36.84
N LYS A 224 16.33 -9.88 37.42
CA LYS A 224 16.70 -10.36 38.76
C LYS A 224 15.86 -9.78 39.88
N ALA A 225 15.20 -8.65 39.71
CA ALA A 225 14.39 -8.01 40.75
C ALA A 225 12.98 -8.65 40.86
N ILE A 226 12.54 -9.41 39.87
CA ILE A 226 11.20 -10.04 39.83
C ILE A 226 11.21 -11.43 40.50
N PHE A 227 12.39 -12.04 40.71
CA PHE A 227 12.55 -13.39 41.28
C PHE A 227 13.25 -13.40 42.66
N ARG A 228 13.13 -12.33 43.44
CA ARG A 228 13.54 -12.30 44.86
C ARG A 228 12.37 -12.17 45.81
#